data_28cb2996c226fc4e678f25f8e81f7107
#
_entry.id   28cb2996c226fc4e678f25f8e81f7107
#
_cell.length_a   1.000
_cell.length_b   1.000
_cell.length_c   1.000
_cell.angle_alpha   90.00
_cell.angle_beta   90.00
_cell.angle_gamma   90.00
#
_symmetry.space_group_name_H-M   'P 1'
#
loop_
_entity.id
_entity.type
_entity.pdbx_description
1 polymer ?
#
loop_
_entity_poly.entity_id
_entity_poly.type
_entity_poly.pdbx_seq_one_letter_code
_entity_poly.pdbx_strand_id
1 'polypeptide(L)'
;MSGIESTFFDIGTMDAISRQDTFVHRLDPRIKVLTALVFIVCVVSFGKHDISALLPFLVYPLFLVVVGDVPLAYLLRKVMLAAPFAILIGIFNPLLDREVLLYVGPLGISGGWISFFSILLRFMMTVGVALILVATTGYHAVCMALEKMGVPQVFVVQLLFLHRYLFVLVDEASRMVRARSLRSFQGKGLSMRVFGSMAGHLLLRTMDRAQRIHQAMLCRGFDGNLRPFHPLKVRAWEVLFLLGWSAFFLLMRFYNVPRFLGTLMQGFIS
;
A
#
# COMPACT_ATOMS: atom_id res chain seq x y z
N MET A 1 -21.14 -7.09 -14.11
CA MET A 1 -19.92 -7.81 -14.53
C MET A 1 -18.71 -6.87 -14.69
N SER A 2 -18.87 -5.58 -14.88
CA SER A 2 -17.79 -4.58 -15.00
C SER A 2 -16.91 -4.41 -13.73
N GLY A 3 -17.41 -4.68 -12.54
CA GLY A 3 -16.68 -4.41 -11.31
C GLY A 3 -15.52 -5.40 -11.00
N ILE A 4 -15.65 -6.67 -11.33
CA ILE A 4 -14.59 -7.66 -11.08
C ILE A 4 -13.47 -7.49 -12.11
N GLU A 5 -13.82 -7.37 -13.38
CA GLU A 5 -12.85 -7.15 -14.47
C GLU A 5 -12.07 -5.84 -14.28
N SER A 6 -12.73 -4.74 -13.85
CA SER A 6 -12.06 -3.47 -13.61
C SER A 6 -11.07 -3.50 -12.46
N THR A 7 -11.39 -4.22 -11.38
CA THR A 7 -10.47 -4.36 -10.22
C THR A 7 -9.22 -5.13 -10.58
N PHE A 8 -9.32 -6.11 -11.49
CA PHE A 8 -8.14 -6.88 -11.94
C PHE A 8 -7.31 -6.16 -13.01
N PHE A 9 -7.94 -5.36 -13.87
CA PHE A 9 -7.22 -4.42 -14.74
C PHE A 9 -6.36 -3.45 -13.89
N ASP A 10 -6.85 -3.07 -12.75
CA ASP A 10 -6.16 -2.18 -11.81
C ASP A 10 -4.88 -2.79 -11.21
N ILE A 11 -4.85 -4.11 -10.92
CA ILE A 11 -3.64 -4.79 -10.43
C ILE A 11 -2.62 -4.90 -11.57
N GLY A 12 -3.07 -5.19 -12.79
CA GLY A 12 -2.23 -5.21 -13.99
C GLY A 12 -1.62 -3.85 -14.31
N THR A 13 -2.31 -2.75 -14.04
CA THR A 13 -1.77 -1.39 -14.23
C THR A 13 -0.67 -1.06 -13.22
N MET A 14 -0.75 -1.53 -11.96
CA MET A 14 0.35 -1.40 -11.00
C MET A 14 1.61 -2.13 -11.45
N ASP A 15 1.46 -3.34 -11.97
CA ASP A 15 2.58 -4.11 -12.54
C ASP A 15 3.17 -3.42 -13.79
N ALA A 16 2.35 -2.76 -14.60
CA ALA A 16 2.82 -1.98 -15.75
C ALA A 16 3.61 -0.73 -15.31
N ILE A 17 3.15 -0.02 -14.28
CA ILE A 17 3.85 1.13 -13.70
C ILE A 17 5.19 0.70 -13.11
N SER A 18 5.24 -0.46 -12.43
CA SER A 18 6.48 -0.95 -11.82
C SER A 18 7.59 -1.31 -12.81
N ARG A 19 7.28 -1.43 -14.10
CA ARG A 19 8.23 -1.71 -15.18
C ARG A 19 8.82 -0.45 -15.83
N GLN A 20 8.45 0.72 -15.36
CA GLN A 20 9.05 1.98 -15.82
C GLN A 20 10.51 2.06 -15.37
N ASP A 21 11.33 2.78 -16.12
CA ASP A 21 12.77 2.88 -15.88
C ASP A 21 13.17 4.28 -15.39
N THR A 22 12.67 4.66 -14.19
CA THR A 22 13.07 5.92 -13.54
C THR A 22 14.09 5.67 -12.42
N PHE A 23 14.68 6.75 -11.91
CA PHE A 23 15.65 6.69 -10.82
C PHE A 23 15.12 5.87 -9.62
N VAL A 24 13.87 6.09 -9.22
CA VAL A 24 13.24 5.36 -8.10
C VAL A 24 13.06 3.88 -8.44
N HIS A 25 12.72 3.53 -9.68
CA HIS A 25 12.54 2.14 -10.10
C HIS A 25 13.84 1.33 -10.04
N ARG A 26 14.99 1.95 -10.33
CA ARG A 26 16.33 1.32 -10.32
C ARG A 26 16.88 1.08 -8.91
N LEU A 27 16.31 1.68 -7.86
CA LEU A 27 16.73 1.48 -6.48
C LEU A 27 16.49 0.03 -6.03
N ASP A 28 17.41 -0.51 -5.21
CA ASP A 28 17.24 -1.85 -4.63
C ASP A 28 15.93 -1.91 -3.81
N PRO A 29 15.09 -2.92 -4.05
CA PRO A 29 13.81 -3.09 -3.36
C PRO A 29 13.89 -3.09 -1.84
N ARG A 30 14.98 -3.59 -1.27
CA ARG A 30 15.21 -3.63 0.19
C ARG A 30 15.30 -2.22 0.77
N ILE A 31 16.05 -1.36 0.08
CA ILE A 31 16.25 0.03 0.51
C ILE A 31 14.92 0.78 0.48
N LYS A 32 14.12 0.59 -0.58
CA LYS A 32 12.78 1.20 -0.68
C LYS A 32 11.84 0.73 0.43
N VAL A 33 11.77 -0.58 0.67
CA VAL A 33 10.94 -1.17 1.72
C VAL A 33 11.37 -0.64 3.09
N LEU A 34 12.69 -0.63 3.37
CA LEU A 34 13.20 -0.15 4.65
C LEU A 34 12.93 1.34 4.87
N THR A 35 13.17 2.19 3.85
CA THR A 35 12.89 3.62 3.92
C THR A 35 11.40 3.90 4.13
N ALA A 36 10.53 3.19 3.42
CA ALA A 36 9.08 3.30 3.59
C ALA A 36 8.64 2.85 4.99
N LEU A 37 9.23 1.79 5.53
CA LEU A 37 8.94 1.31 6.88
C LEU A 37 9.36 2.33 7.93
N VAL A 38 10.58 2.89 7.84
CA VAL A 38 11.04 3.96 8.75
C VAL A 38 10.10 5.17 8.67
N PHE A 39 9.69 5.57 7.46
CA PHE A 39 8.73 6.66 7.27
C PHE A 39 7.41 6.38 7.99
N ILE A 40 6.81 5.20 7.77
CA ILE A 40 5.52 4.81 8.38
C ILE A 40 5.63 4.84 9.91
N VAL A 41 6.71 4.25 10.47
CA VAL A 41 6.94 4.23 11.91
C VAL A 41 7.07 5.66 12.46
N CYS A 42 7.81 6.54 11.79
CA CYS A 42 7.95 7.93 12.19
C CYS A 42 6.60 8.68 12.17
N VAL A 43 5.83 8.55 11.08
CA VAL A 43 4.53 9.22 10.94
C VAL A 43 3.52 8.73 11.97
N VAL A 44 3.46 7.43 12.25
CA VAL A 44 2.54 6.85 13.26
C VAL A 44 2.94 7.23 14.68
N SER A 45 4.23 7.44 14.94
CA SER A 45 4.77 7.80 16.28
C SER A 45 4.37 9.20 16.76
N PHE A 46 3.80 10.08 15.94
CA PHE A 46 3.37 11.42 16.37
C PHE A 46 2.11 11.40 17.25
N GLY A 47 1.94 12.39 18.12
CA GLY A 47 0.75 12.54 18.98
C GLY A 47 -0.51 12.92 18.16
N LYS A 48 -1.70 12.66 18.68
CA LYS A 48 -2.99 12.86 17.98
C LYS A 48 -3.28 14.33 17.59
N HIS A 49 -2.61 15.30 18.20
CA HIS A 49 -2.83 16.73 17.98
C HIS A 49 -1.71 17.41 17.17
N ASP A 50 -0.67 16.71 16.78
CA ASP A 50 0.52 17.31 16.15
C ASP A 50 0.43 17.34 14.61
N ILE A 51 -0.57 18.05 14.05
CA ILE A 51 -0.74 18.18 12.58
C ILE A 51 0.44 18.94 11.96
N SER A 52 0.89 20.03 12.59
CA SER A 52 1.97 20.86 12.04
C SER A 52 3.28 20.08 11.88
N ALA A 53 3.58 19.18 12.82
CA ALA A 53 4.78 18.36 12.76
C ALA A 53 4.76 17.30 11.64
N LEU A 54 3.58 16.98 11.10
CA LEU A 54 3.43 16.04 9.98
C LEU A 54 3.67 16.69 8.61
N LEU A 55 3.55 18.01 8.48
CA LEU A 55 3.69 18.72 7.21
C LEU A 55 5.03 18.46 6.50
N PRO A 56 6.20 18.49 7.17
CA PRO A 56 7.47 18.22 6.52
C PRO A 56 7.56 16.79 5.93
N PHE A 57 6.82 15.83 6.50
CA PHE A 57 6.82 14.46 6.01
C PHE A 57 6.11 14.30 4.65
N LEU A 58 5.29 15.26 4.22
CA LEU A 58 4.69 15.28 2.88
C LEU A 58 5.76 15.36 1.76
N VAL A 59 6.95 15.87 2.05
CA VAL A 59 8.02 15.97 1.06
C VAL A 59 8.43 14.61 0.52
N TYR A 60 8.44 13.56 1.35
CA TYR A 60 8.86 12.22 0.92
C TYR A 60 7.90 11.56 -0.09
N PRO A 61 6.58 11.44 0.16
CA PRO A 61 5.68 10.91 -0.85
C PRO A 61 5.61 11.76 -2.11
N LEU A 62 5.69 13.09 -2.01
CA LEU A 62 5.76 13.99 -3.16
C LEU A 62 7.03 13.74 -3.98
N PHE A 63 8.18 13.62 -3.33
CA PHE A 63 9.44 13.28 -3.99
C PHE A 63 9.33 11.95 -4.75
N LEU A 64 8.77 10.92 -4.12
CA LEU A 64 8.60 9.61 -4.75
C LEU A 64 7.65 9.65 -5.95
N VAL A 65 6.57 10.44 -5.89
CA VAL A 65 5.62 10.60 -6.99
C VAL A 65 6.28 11.31 -8.18
N VAL A 66 6.98 12.42 -7.92
CA VAL A 66 7.60 13.24 -8.98
C VAL A 66 8.76 12.49 -9.65
N VAL A 67 9.68 11.90 -8.86
CA VAL A 67 10.86 11.23 -9.38
C VAL A 67 10.52 9.82 -9.91
N GLY A 68 9.47 9.20 -9.35
CA GLY A 68 8.97 7.89 -9.79
C GLY A 68 8.01 7.94 -10.97
N ASP A 69 7.65 9.14 -11.44
CA ASP A 69 6.66 9.36 -12.52
C ASP A 69 5.35 8.57 -12.33
N VAL A 70 4.90 8.49 -11.06
CA VAL A 70 3.67 7.78 -10.70
C VAL A 70 2.48 8.71 -10.95
N PRO A 71 1.46 8.30 -11.70
CA PRO A 71 0.30 9.15 -11.97
C PRO A 71 -0.47 9.46 -10.67
N LEU A 72 -0.40 10.72 -10.23
CA LEU A 72 -1.01 11.18 -8.97
C LEU A 72 -2.52 10.90 -8.91
N ALA A 73 -3.21 11.05 -10.04
CA ALA A 73 -4.65 10.77 -10.14
C ALA A 73 -4.99 9.30 -9.82
N TYR A 74 -4.14 8.38 -10.26
CA TYR A 74 -4.30 6.95 -9.96
C TYR A 74 -4.09 6.68 -8.47
N LEU A 75 -3.04 7.26 -7.89
CA LEU A 75 -2.71 7.13 -6.47
C LEU A 75 -3.85 7.67 -5.59
N LEU A 76 -4.31 8.91 -5.86
CA LEU A 76 -5.41 9.54 -5.13
C LEU A 76 -6.70 8.72 -5.21
N ARG A 77 -7.04 8.18 -6.39
CA ARG A 77 -8.22 7.33 -6.54
C ARG A 77 -8.15 6.08 -5.66
N LYS A 78 -6.96 5.47 -5.53
CA LYS A 78 -6.76 4.29 -4.66
C LYS A 78 -6.80 4.64 -3.18
N VAL A 79 -6.18 5.74 -2.79
CA VAL A 79 -6.24 6.25 -1.41
C VAL A 79 -7.68 6.61 -1.05
N MET A 80 -8.43 7.27 -1.95
CA MET A 80 -9.85 7.59 -1.72
C MET A 80 -10.74 6.34 -1.56
N LEU A 81 -10.42 5.24 -2.25
CA LEU A 81 -11.14 3.98 -2.09
C LEU A 81 -10.98 3.39 -0.67
N ALA A 82 -9.83 3.61 -0.06
CA ALA A 82 -9.55 3.17 1.31
C ALA A 82 -9.96 4.21 2.38
N ALA A 83 -10.20 5.48 1.99
CA ALA A 83 -10.55 6.58 2.88
C ALA A 83 -11.81 6.34 3.77
N PRO A 84 -12.87 5.63 3.33
CA PRO A 84 -14.03 5.36 4.18
C PRO A 84 -13.68 4.70 5.50
N PHE A 85 -12.65 3.84 5.54
CA PHE A 85 -12.19 3.21 6.78
C PHE A 85 -11.57 4.23 7.74
N ALA A 86 -10.74 5.15 7.21
CA ALA A 86 -10.13 6.20 8.01
C ALA A 86 -11.19 7.18 8.56
N ILE A 87 -12.18 7.53 7.73
CA ILE A 87 -13.30 8.39 8.12
C ILE A 87 -14.13 7.72 9.21
N LEU A 88 -14.45 6.44 9.05
CA LEU A 88 -15.25 5.69 10.03
C LEU A 88 -14.54 5.62 11.39
N ILE A 89 -13.24 5.37 11.43
CA ILE A 89 -12.46 5.37 12.67
C ILE A 89 -12.32 6.81 13.23
N GLY A 90 -12.06 7.77 12.36
CA GLY A 90 -11.83 9.16 12.76
C GLY A 90 -13.05 9.89 13.29
N ILE A 91 -14.27 9.56 12.80
CA ILE A 91 -15.52 10.29 13.14
C ILE A 91 -15.92 10.14 14.61
N PHE A 92 -15.44 9.11 15.28
CA PHE A 92 -15.65 8.95 16.72
C PHE A 92 -14.89 9.98 17.56
N ASN A 93 -13.77 10.52 17.06
CA ASN A 93 -12.99 11.51 17.82
C ASN A 93 -13.73 12.85 18.03
N PRO A 94 -14.35 13.47 17.01
CA PRO A 94 -15.17 14.69 17.23
C PRO A 94 -16.38 14.44 18.13
N LEU A 95 -16.89 13.21 18.20
CA LEU A 95 -18.03 12.87 19.03
C LEU A 95 -17.66 12.70 20.52
N LEU A 96 -16.46 12.14 20.78
CA LEU A 96 -15.98 11.81 22.13
C LEU A 96 -15.17 12.92 22.77
N ASP A 97 -14.35 13.65 21.98
CA ASP A 97 -13.41 14.68 22.47
C ASP A 97 -13.95 16.07 22.11
N ARG A 98 -14.68 16.68 23.07
CA ARG A 98 -15.31 18.00 22.92
C ARG A 98 -14.51 19.15 23.49
N GLU A 99 -13.34 18.90 24.03
CA GLU A 99 -12.48 19.95 24.58
C GLU A 99 -12.03 20.93 23.46
N VAL A 100 -12.26 22.24 23.68
CA VAL A 100 -11.86 23.29 22.73
C VAL A 100 -10.39 23.58 22.95
N LEU A 101 -9.53 23.19 21.98
CA LEU A 101 -8.06 23.36 22.05
C LEU A 101 -7.55 24.61 21.31
N LEU A 102 -8.28 25.09 20.32
CA LEU A 102 -7.88 26.25 19.51
C LEU A 102 -9.07 27.19 19.28
N TYR A 103 -8.86 28.46 19.54
CA TYR A 103 -9.76 29.52 19.15
C TYR A 103 -9.24 30.21 17.89
N VAL A 104 -9.95 30.06 16.77
CA VAL A 104 -9.66 30.76 15.52
C VAL A 104 -10.78 31.81 15.35
N GLY A 105 -10.56 33.01 15.89
CA GLY A 105 -11.58 34.08 15.94
C GLY A 105 -12.78 33.67 16.83
N PRO A 106 -14.03 33.83 16.37
CA PRO A 106 -15.22 33.49 17.15
C PRO A 106 -15.55 31.98 17.17
N LEU A 107 -14.83 31.16 16.41
CA LEU A 107 -15.07 29.71 16.30
C LEU A 107 -14.07 28.93 17.14
N GLY A 108 -14.55 28.26 18.18
CA GLY A 108 -13.78 27.31 18.97
C GLY A 108 -13.71 25.96 18.23
N ILE A 109 -12.49 25.57 17.83
CA ILE A 109 -12.24 24.26 17.21
C ILE A 109 -12.02 23.24 18.31
N SER A 110 -12.88 22.21 18.39
CA SER A 110 -12.69 21.13 19.36
C SER A 110 -11.48 20.26 18.99
N GLY A 111 -10.77 19.76 20.02
CA GLY A 111 -9.65 18.85 19.84
C GLY A 111 -9.97 17.61 19.03
N GLY A 112 -11.24 17.17 19.04
CA GLY A 112 -11.73 16.07 18.24
C GLY A 112 -11.62 16.29 16.72
N TRP A 113 -11.89 17.51 16.23
CA TRP A 113 -11.71 17.85 14.81
C TRP A 113 -10.23 17.86 14.41
N ILE A 114 -9.35 18.39 15.28
CA ILE A 114 -7.91 18.36 15.07
C ILE A 114 -7.42 16.90 14.98
N SER A 115 -7.86 16.05 15.89
CA SER A 115 -7.54 14.62 15.89
C SER A 115 -8.06 13.92 14.63
N PHE A 116 -9.28 14.23 14.18
CA PHE A 116 -9.86 13.69 12.96
C PHE A 116 -9.01 13.98 11.72
N PHE A 117 -8.66 15.27 11.51
CA PHE A 117 -7.81 15.67 10.40
C PHE A 117 -6.41 15.08 10.50
N SER A 118 -5.85 14.96 11.71
CA SER A 118 -4.56 14.31 11.94
C SER A 118 -4.58 12.83 11.53
N ILE A 119 -5.64 12.10 11.89
CA ILE A 119 -5.80 10.68 11.48
C ILE A 119 -5.92 10.56 9.96
N LEU A 120 -6.74 11.41 9.33
CA LEU A 120 -6.93 11.40 7.89
C LEU A 120 -5.62 11.70 7.14
N LEU A 121 -4.87 12.69 7.60
CA LEU A 121 -3.56 13.05 7.02
C LEU A 121 -2.56 11.89 7.14
N ARG A 122 -2.44 11.29 8.33
CA ARG A 122 -1.57 10.11 8.54
C ARG A 122 -1.96 8.95 7.66
N PHE A 123 -3.26 8.67 7.58
CA PHE A 123 -3.79 7.62 6.71
C PHE A 123 -3.40 7.88 5.24
N MET A 124 -3.62 9.10 4.73
CA MET A 124 -3.25 9.46 3.36
C MET A 124 -1.75 9.28 3.11
N MET A 125 -0.90 9.70 4.05
CA MET A 125 0.56 9.59 3.94
C MET A 125 1.03 8.13 3.98
N THR A 126 0.58 7.36 4.97
CA THR A 126 1.04 5.97 5.16
C THR A 126 0.54 5.05 4.05
N VAL A 127 -0.75 5.11 3.71
CA VAL A 127 -1.32 4.33 2.61
C VAL A 127 -0.76 4.80 1.27
N GLY A 128 -0.58 6.12 1.09
CA GLY A 128 0.03 6.69 -0.10
C GLY A 128 1.44 6.15 -0.34
N VAL A 129 2.31 6.18 0.67
CA VAL A 129 3.68 5.65 0.56
C VAL A 129 3.68 4.14 0.33
N ALA A 130 2.80 3.38 0.99
CA ALA A 130 2.67 1.94 0.76
C ALA A 130 2.27 1.62 -0.69
N LEU A 131 1.31 2.37 -1.26
CA LEU A 131 0.90 2.23 -2.65
C LEU A 131 2.01 2.63 -3.62
N ILE A 132 2.71 3.73 -3.37
CA ILE A 132 3.86 4.17 -4.19
C ILE A 132 4.96 3.12 -4.15
N LEU A 133 5.25 2.54 -2.98
CA LEU A 133 6.23 1.46 -2.83
C LEU A 133 5.89 0.28 -3.75
N VAL A 134 4.64 -0.19 -3.71
CA VAL A 134 4.20 -1.31 -4.56
C VAL A 134 4.21 -0.92 -6.04
N ALA A 135 3.76 0.29 -6.38
CA ALA A 135 3.74 0.78 -7.77
C ALA A 135 5.13 0.96 -8.38
N THR A 136 6.13 1.38 -7.57
CA THR A 136 7.50 1.61 -8.06
C THR A 136 8.43 0.42 -7.93
N THR A 137 8.06 -0.60 -7.17
CA THR A 137 8.92 -1.77 -6.90
C THR A 137 8.37 -3.03 -7.54
N GLY A 138 7.04 -3.12 -7.66
CA GLY A 138 6.35 -4.33 -8.07
C GLY A 138 6.25 -5.37 -6.95
N TYR A 139 5.15 -6.13 -6.96
CA TYR A 139 4.85 -7.10 -5.90
C TYR A 139 5.94 -8.16 -5.74
N HIS A 140 6.45 -8.68 -6.87
CA HIS A 140 7.49 -9.72 -6.87
C HIS A 140 8.77 -9.25 -6.17
N ALA A 141 9.25 -8.04 -6.50
CA ALA A 141 10.47 -7.49 -5.94
C ALA A 141 10.33 -7.13 -4.44
N VAL A 142 9.12 -6.69 -4.01
CA VAL A 142 8.82 -6.50 -2.58
C VAL A 142 8.91 -7.82 -1.82
N CYS A 143 8.33 -8.90 -2.34
CA CYS A 143 8.43 -10.23 -1.73
C CYS A 143 9.88 -10.71 -1.60
N MET A 144 10.69 -10.52 -2.64
CA MET A 144 12.12 -10.87 -2.62
C MET A 144 12.91 -10.00 -1.62
N ALA A 145 12.54 -8.73 -1.47
CA ALA A 145 13.15 -7.86 -0.47
C ALA A 145 12.84 -8.36 0.95
N LEU A 146 11.59 -8.74 1.23
CA LEU A 146 11.18 -9.28 2.53
C LEU A 146 11.94 -10.55 2.91
N GLU A 147 12.19 -11.46 1.94
CA GLU A 147 13.01 -12.66 2.15
C GLU A 147 14.41 -12.28 2.66
N LYS A 148 15.03 -11.30 1.99
CA LYS A 148 16.37 -10.85 2.34
C LYS A 148 16.42 -10.02 3.65
N MET A 149 15.27 -9.53 4.11
CA MET A 149 15.13 -8.87 5.41
C MET A 149 14.87 -9.84 6.57
N GLY A 150 14.82 -11.16 6.29
CA GLY A 150 14.70 -12.20 7.31
C GLY A 150 13.32 -12.85 7.42
N VAL A 151 12.38 -12.53 6.52
CA VAL A 151 11.11 -13.25 6.46
C VAL A 151 11.36 -14.69 5.99
N PRO A 152 10.82 -15.71 6.70
CA PRO A 152 11.00 -17.10 6.30
C PRO A 152 10.57 -17.34 4.86
N GLN A 153 11.41 -18.04 4.10
CA GLN A 153 11.25 -18.26 2.67
C GLN A 153 9.91 -18.90 2.29
N VAL A 154 9.39 -19.78 3.15
CA VAL A 154 8.10 -20.44 2.94
C VAL A 154 6.98 -19.43 2.72
N PHE A 155 6.95 -18.33 3.54
CA PHE A 155 5.94 -17.27 3.39
C PHE A 155 6.13 -16.49 2.09
N VAL A 156 7.37 -16.21 1.70
CA VAL A 156 7.66 -15.48 0.45
C VAL A 156 7.23 -16.28 -0.76
N VAL A 157 7.57 -17.57 -0.80
CA VAL A 157 7.13 -18.49 -1.85
C VAL A 157 5.61 -18.55 -1.94
N GLN A 158 4.93 -18.64 -0.78
CA GLN A 158 3.47 -18.64 -0.71
C GLN A 158 2.85 -17.35 -1.26
N LEU A 159 3.40 -16.18 -0.90
CA LEU A 159 2.95 -14.89 -1.41
C LEU A 159 3.12 -14.77 -2.93
N LEU A 160 4.24 -15.24 -3.46
CA LEU A 160 4.50 -15.24 -4.91
C LEU A 160 3.51 -16.14 -5.66
N PHE A 161 3.23 -17.31 -5.12
CA PHE A 161 2.22 -18.21 -5.70
C PHE A 161 0.82 -17.61 -5.58
N LEU A 162 0.46 -17.04 -4.43
CA LEU A 162 -0.82 -16.36 -4.24
C LEU A 162 -1.03 -15.30 -5.33
N HIS A 163 -0.07 -14.41 -5.53
CA HIS A 163 -0.16 -13.36 -6.54
C HIS A 163 -0.32 -13.94 -7.95
N ARG A 164 0.51 -14.90 -8.33
CA ARG A 164 0.46 -15.52 -9.66
C ARG A 164 -0.86 -16.25 -9.92
N TYR A 165 -1.33 -17.05 -8.95
CA TYR A 165 -2.53 -17.86 -9.15
C TYR A 165 -3.82 -17.10 -8.91
N LEU A 166 -3.79 -15.95 -8.27
CA LEU A 166 -4.93 -15.05 -8.14
C LEU A 166 -5.51 -14.71 -9.52
N PHE A 167 -4.69 -14.30 -10.48
CA PHE A 167 -5.12 -13.98 -11.84
C PHE A 167 -5.75 -15.20 -12.53
N VAL A 168 -5.13 -16.36 -12.36
CA VAL A 168 -5.65 -17.61 -12.95
C VAL A 168 -7.01 -18.00 -12.36
N LEU A 169 -7.18 -17.81 -11.04
CA LEU A 169 -8.44 -18.10 -10.34
C LEU A 169 -9.57 -17.17 -10.79
N VAL A 170 -9.26 -15.89 -10.96
CA VAL A 170 -10.23 -14.91 -11.43
C VAL A 170 -10.68 -15.20 -12.85
N ASP A 171 -9.74 -15.57 -13.71
CA ASP A 171 -10.03 -15.95 -15.09
C ASP A 171 -10.94 -17.20 -15.14
N GLU A 172 -10.67 -18.19 -14.29
CA GLU A 172 -11.52 -19.37 -14.16
C GLU A 172 -12.90 -19.02 -13.59
N ALA A 173 -12.96 -18.21 -12.53
CA ALA A 173 -14.22 -17.74 -11.97
C ALA A 173 -15.05 -16.96 -12.99
N SER A 174 -14.42 -16.06 -13.76
CA SER A 174 -15.07 -15.29 -14.82
C SER A 174 -15.63 -16.19 -15.92
N ARG A 175 -14.91 -17.24 -16.33
CA ARG A 175 -15.40 -18.25 -17.26
C ARG A 175 -16.61 -18.99 -16.71
N MET A 176 -16.59 -19.38 -15.44
CA MET A 176 -17.73 -20.07 -14.80
C MET A 176 -18.97 -19.16 -14.73
N VAL A 177 -18.80 -17.89 -14.35
CA VAL A 177 -19.90 -16.89 -14.32
C VAL A 177 -20.49 -16.70 -15.72
N ARG A 178 -19.63 -16.56 -16.73
CA ARG A 178 -20.07 -16.38 -18.13
C ARG A 178 -20.81 -17.63 -18.66
N ALA A 179 -20.27 -18.82 -18.41
CA ALA A 179 -20.93 -20.06 -18.82
C ALA A 179 -22.30 -20.22 -18.17
N ARG A 180 -22.45 -19.79 -16.92
CA ARG A 180 -23.75 -19.78 -16.27
C ARG A 180 -24.72 -18.75 -16.82
N SER A 181 -24.26 -17.52 -17.08
CA SER A 181 -25.12 -16.48 -17.65
C SER A 181 -25.72 -16.91 -19.00
N LEU A 182 -24.96 -17.64 -19.81
CA LEU A 182 -25.42 -18.18 -21.08
C LEU A 182 -26.46 -19.32 -20.92
N ARG A 183 -26.47 -20.01 -19.79
CA ARG A 183 -27.43 -21.09 -19.46
C ARG A 183 -28.67 -20.61 -18.72
N SER A 184 -28.69 -19.38 -18.20
CA SER A 184 -29.81 -18.82 -17.47
C SER A 184 -30.72 -17.99 -18.39
N PHE A 185 -31.81 -18.59 -18.88
CA PHE A 185 -32.75 -17.98 -19.82
C PHE A 185 -33.60 -16.85 -19.20
N GLN A 186 -33.65 -16.72 -17.87
CA GLN A 186 -34.59 -15.79 -17.18
C GLN A 186 -33.92 -14.65 -16.42
N GLY A 187 -32.66 -14.33 -16.67
CA GLY A 187 -32.02 -13.16 -16.02
C GLY A 187 -32.03 -13.16 -14.47
N LYS A 188 -32.45 -14.27 -13.84
CA LYS A 188 -32.38 -14.43 -12.37
C LYS A 188 -30.91 -14.39 -11.98
N GLY A 189 -30.52 -13.29 -11.33
CA GLY A 189 -29.17 -13.07 -10.85
C GLY A 189 -28.59 -14.23 -10.03
N LEU A 190 -27.32 -14.17 -9.72
CA LEU A 190 -26.64 -15.15 -8.87
C LEU A 190 -27.32 -15.23 -7.51
N SER A 191 -28.21 -16.23 -7.31
CA SER A 191 -28.71 -16.51 -5.97
C SER A 191 -27.57 -17.02 -5.10
N MET A 192 -27.65 -16.75 -3.78
CA MET A 192 -26.60 -17.16 -2.81
C MET A 192 -26.28 -18.66 -2.88
N ARG A 193 -27.28 -19.49 -3.12
CA ARG A 193 -27.12 -20.95 -3.28
C ARG A 193 -26.29 -21.31 -4.50
N VAL A 194 -26.51 -20.60 -5.60
CA VAL A 194 -25.75 -20.82 -6.84
C VAL A 194 -24.32 -20.32 -6.71
N PHE A 195 -24.14 -19.16 -6.07
CA PHE A 195 -22.82 -18.66 -5.75
C PHE A 195 -22.01 -19.65 -4.91
N GLY A 196 -22.62 -20.21 -3.85
CA GLY A 196 -21.97 -21.23 -3.01
C GLY A 196 -21.56 -22.48 -3.80
N SER A 197 -22.46 -22.99 -4.70
CA SER A 197 -22.13 -24.14 -5.56
C SER A 197 -20.98 -23.83 -6.52
N MET A 198 -20.98 -22.63 -7.13
CA MET A 198 -19.89 -22.20 -8.03
C MET A 198 -18.55 -22.05 -7.27
N ALA A 199 -18.59 -21.48 -6.07
CA ALA A 199 -17.40 -21.35 -5.22
C ALA A 199 -16.86 -22.73 -4.80
N GLY A 200 -17.72 -23.68 -4.47
CA GLY A 200 -17.35 -25.08 -4.19
C GLY A 200 -16.66 -25.75 -5.38
N HIS A 201 -17.22 -25.62 -6.59
CA HIS A 201 -16.59 -26.17 -7.81
C HIS A 201 -15.27 -25.47 -8.14
N LEU A 202 -15.16 -24.16 -7.94
CA LEU A 202 -13.91 -23.43 -8.10
C LEU A 202 -12.85 -23.94 -7.13
N LEU A 203 -13.22 -24.15 -5.87
CA LEU A 203 -12.31 -24.67 -4.83
C LEU A 203 -11.77 -26.06 -5.22
N LEU A 204 -12.64 -26.99 -5.60
CA LEU A 204 -12.21 -28.35 -6.03
C LEU A 204 -11.24 -28.29 -7.22
N ARG A 205 -11.56 -27.51 -8.25
CA ARG A 205 -10.68 -27.35 -9.41
C ARG A 205 -9.33 -26.74 -9.05
N THR A 206 -9.31 -25.79 -8.10
CA THR A 206 -8.07 -25.15 -7.67
C THR A 206 -7.20 -26.07 -6.83
N MET A 207 -7.81 -26.93 -6.00
CA MET A 207 -7.09 -27.96 -5.26
C MET A 207 -6.44 -28.99 -6.20
N ASP A 208 -7.20 -29.53 -7.16
CA ASP A 208 -6.66 -30.44 -8.17
C ASP A 208 -5.52 -29.81 -8.99
N ARG A 209 -5.66 -28.53 -9.32
CA ARG A 209 -4.63 -27.78 -10.03
C ARG A 209 -3.38 -27.58 -9.18
N ALA A 210 -3.55 -27.20 -7.91
CA ALA A 210 -2.45 -27.01 -6.98
C ALA A 210 -1.62 -28.29 -6.79
N GLN A 211 -2.30 -29.45 -6.65
CA GLN A 211 -1.63 -30.75 -6.55
C GLN A 211 -0.82 -31.08 -7.82
N ARG A 212 -1.41 -30.89 -9.00
CA ARG A 212 -0.68 -31.13 -10.27
C ARG A 212 0.53 -30.23 -10.44
N ILE A 213 0.39 -28.94 -10.07
CA ILE A 213 1.51 -27.99 -10.13
C ILE A 213 2.61 -28.40 -9.17
N HIS A 214 2.25 -28.75 -7.94
CA HIS A 214 3.22 -29.19 -6.93
C HIS A 214 3.98 -30.42 -7.38
N GLN A 215 3.29 -31.44 -7.89
CA GLN A 215 3.92 -32.65 -8.46
C GLN A 215 4.86 -32.31 -9.63
N ALA A 216 4.41 -31.45 -10.55
CA ALA A 216 5.25 -31.04 -11.67
C ALA A 216 6.49 -30.23 -11.23
N MET A 217 6.41 -29.49 -10.14
CA MET A 217 7.54 -28.78 -9.54
C MET A 217 8.53 -29.75 -8.91
N LEU A 218 8.04 -30.75 -8.17
CA LEU A 218 8.89 -31.80 -7.59
C LEU A 218 9.64 -32.57 -8.69
N CYS A 219 8.97 -32.93 -9.79
CA CYS A 219 9.61 -33.59 -10.95
C CYS A 219 10.70 -32.71 -11.60
N ARG A 220 10.65 -31.40 -11.43
CA ARG A 220 11.66 -30.44 -11.91
C ARG A 220 12.75 -30.12 -10.88
N GLY A 221 12.78 -30.85 -9.76
CA GLY A 221 13.78 -30.67 -8.70
C GLY A 221 13.52 -29.48 -7.80
N PHE A 222 12.24 -29.08 -7.60
CA PHE A 222 11.92 -28.02 -6.68
C PHE A 222 12.24 -28.43 -5.23
N ASP A 223 13.14 -27.67 -4.61
CA ASP A 223 13.65 -27.87 -3.25
C ASP A 223 13.00 -26.95 -2.20
N GLY A 224 11.88 -26.30 -2.55
CA GLY A 224 11.22 -25.28 -1.72
C GLY A 224 11.78 -23.86 -1.93
N ASN A 225 12.84 -23.71 -2.71
CA ASN A 225 13.53 -22.46 -2.92
C ASN A 225 13.22 -21.87 -4.31
N LEU A 226 12.76 -20.60 -4.35
CA LEU A 226 12.66 -19.85 -5.58
C LEU A 226 13.95 -19.02 -5.74
N ARG A 227 14.78 -19.39 -6.72
CA ARG A 227 16.01 -18.65 -7.00
C ARG A 227 15.71 -17.47 -7.91
N PRO A 228 16.06 -16.21 -7.51
CA PRO A 228 15.86 -15.06 -8.36
C PRO A 228 16.82 -15.11 -9.55
N PHE A 229 16.33 -14.72 -10.74
CA PHE A 229 17.18 -14.64 -11.95
C PHE A 229 18.27 -13.58 -11.85
N HIS A 230 18.02 -12.51 -11.08
CA HIS A 230 18.98 -11.42 -10.88
C HIS A 230 19.32 -11.27 -9.40
N PRO A 231 20.62 -11.37 -9.03
CA PRO A 231 21.04 -11.13 -7.66
C PRO A 231 20.86 -9.63 -7.33
N LEU A 232 20.13 -9.33 -6.25
CA LEU A 232 20.02 -7.98 -5.74
C LEU A 232 21.38 -7.52 -5.21
N LYS A 233 21.93 -6.44 -5.79
CA LYS A 233 23.22 -5.85 -5.38
C LYS A 233 22.96 -4.44 -4.86
N VAL A 234 23.17 -4.25 -3.58
CA VAL A 234 23.07 -2.92 -2.95
C VAL A 234 24.28 -2.09 -3.36
N ARG A 235 24.07 -0.88 -3.88
CA ARG A 235 25.09 0.08 -4.23
C ARG A 235 25.28 1.12 -3.12
N ALA A 236 26.48 1.69 -2.99
CA ALA A 236 26.78 2.66 -1.93
C ALA A 236 25.85 3.88 -1.93
N TRP A 237 25.45 4.39 -3.10
CA TRP A 237 24.55 5.54 -3.22
C TRP A 237 23.11 5.22 -2.75
N GLU A 238 22.68 3.97 -2.81
CA GLU A 238 21.38 3.51 -2.29
C GLU A 238 21.37 3.52 -0.76
N VAL A 239 22.48 3.12 -0.15
CA VAL A 239 22.68 3.25 1.30
C VAL A 239 22.65 4.72 1.72
N LEU A 240 23.28 5.60 0.93
CA LEU A 240 23.22 7.05 1.18
C LEU A 240 21.79 7.59 1.08
N PHE A 241 21.00 7.09 0.14
CA PHE A 241 19.58 7.43 0.02
C PHE A 241 18.79 7.03 1.30
N LEU A 242 18.98 5.79 1.77
CA LEU A 242 18.37 5.31 3.02
C LEU A 242 18.78 6.17 4.21
N LEU A 243 20.08 6.40 4.39
CA LEU A 243 20.61 7.18 5.51
C LEU A 243 20.14 8.64 5.46
N GLY A 244 20.13 9.26 4.27
CA GLY A 244 19.68 10.62 4.08
C GLY A 244 18.21 10.80 4.46
N TRP A 245 17.32 9.95 3.94
CA TRP A 245 15.90 10.02 4.30
C TRP A 245 15.64 9.64 5.75
N SER A 246 16.32 8.61 6.28
CA SER A 246 16.16 8.22 7.68
C SER A 246 16.65 9.32 8.62
N ALA A 247 17.76 9.96 8.33
CA ALA A 247 18.25 11.11 9.08
C ALA A 247 17.26 12.28 9.01
N PHE A 248 16.72 12.58 7.82
CA PHE A 248 15.68 13.61 7.65
C PHE A 248 14.44 13.30 8.52
N PHE A 249 13.93 12.07 8.51
CA PHE A 249 12.76 11.69 9.31
C PHE A 249 13.04 11.80 10.80
N LEU A 250 14.19 11.36 11.27
CA LEU A 250 14.58 11.45 12.67
C LEU A 250 14.79 12.90 13.12
N LEU A 251 15.48 13.70 12.29
CA LEU A 251 15.65 15.13 12.58
C LEU A 251 14.30 15.84 12.69
N MET A 252 13.40 15.64 11.73
CA MET A 252 12.06 16.25 11.77
C MET A 252 11.19 15.70 12.90
N ARG A 253 11.47 14.50 13.39
CA ARG A 253 10.77 13.92 14.53
C ARG A 253 11.21 14.53 15.87
N PHE A 254 12.53 14.74 16.05
CA PHE A 254 13.08 15.28 17.30
C PHE A 254 13.02 16.82 17.34
N TYR A 255 13.27 17.47 16.20
CA TYR A 255 13.16 18.92 16.06
C TYR A 255 11.79 19.27 15.49
N ASN A 256 10.90 19.84 16.32
CA ASN A 256 9.62 20.40 15.86
C ASN A 256 9.87 21.66 15.02
N VAL A 257 10.43 21.47 13.81
CA VAL A 257 10.80 22.56 12.89
C VAL A 257 9.65 23.52 12.62
N PRO A 258 8.38 23.10 12.45
CA PRO A 258 7.28 24.04 12.27
C PRO A 258 7.01 24.93 13.50
N ARG A 259 7.20 24.42 14.72
CA ARG A 259 7.09 25.23 15.94
C ARG A 259 8.25 26.22 16.05
N PHE A 260 9.46 25.80 15.70
CA PHE A 260 10.64 26.67 15.69
C PHE A 260 10.53 27.79 14.65
N LEU A 261 10.04 27.48 13.44
CA LEU A 261 9.75 28.47 12.42
C LEU A 261 8.62 29.44 12.84
N GLY A 262 7.57 28.92 13.48
CA GLY A 262 6.48 29.76 14.00
C GLY A 262 6.93 30.74 15.06
N THR A 263 7.81 30.34 15.99
CA THR A 263 8.38 31.24 17.00
C THR A 263 9.34 32.26 16.40
N LEU A 264 10.13 31.89 15.38
CA LEU A 264 10.97 32.82 14.63
C LEU A 264 10.15 33.85 13.86
N MET A 265 9.06 33.45 13.20
CA MET A 265 8.19 34.40 12.49
C MET A 265 7.46 35.34 13.44
N GLN A 266 7.05 34.88 14.62
CA GLN A 266 6.46 35.77 15.65
C GLN A 266 7.46 36.77 16.19
N GLY A 267 8.75 36.39 16.34
CA GLY A 267 9.82 37.32 16.73
C GLY A 267 10.23 38.33 15.65
N PHE A 268 9.84 38.13 14.39
CA PHE A 268 10.07 39.09 13.30
C PHE A 268 8.90 40.08 13.11
N ILE A 269 7.72 39.77 13.66
CA ILE A 269 6.49 40.59 13.53
C ILE A 269 6.26 41.46 14.79
N SER A 270 6.92 41.17 15.89
CA SER A 270 6.94 42.02 17.10
C SER A 270 8.13 42.99 17.08
#